data_80f183a2c0c4ec589f3046ec70b1b07b
#
_entry.id   80f183a2c0c4ec589f3046ec70b1b07b
#
_cell.length_a   1.000
_cell.length_b   1.000
_cell.length_c   1.000
_cell.angle_alpha   90.00
_cell.angle_beta   90.00
_cell.angle_gamma   90.00
#
_symmetry.space_group_name_H-M   'P 1'
#
loop_
_entity.id
_entity.type
_entity.pdbx_description
1 polymer ?
#
loop_
_entity_poly.entity_id
_entity_poly.type
_entity_poly.pdbx_seq_one_letter_code
_entity_poly.pdbx_strand_id
1 'polypeptide(L)'
;MTRIRQVSRPDLHPAAETIFQLIFGDRDPTVDPGTDTGSPGDWWPTFALVPEVFDHAVAGLALYRSSERKLDPQLRELGQTRVGWDVGSRFVFSQHCKSCRTVGISEEKIKSIPNWEESEVFNEIERAVLAYTDCLALNNGLVTDEIFQTLTKHLSDEEILELTYIVATYGMHGIISRALRLEFDADENQSLEEVEGDHQSLSQEHTEKRMEEIVNKEKSGD
;
A
#
# COMPACT_ATOMS: atom_id res chain seq x y z
N MET A 1 -9.48 7.73 -16.24
CA MET A 1 -8.91 6.90 -17.34
C MET A 1 -7.39 6.95 -17.27
N THR A 2 -6.73 5.82 -17.28
CA THR A 2 -5.27 5.68 -17.23
C THR A 2 -4.59 6.35 -18.42
N ARG A 3 -3.36 6.84 -18.24
CA ARG A 3 -2.58 7.48 -19.32
C ARG A 3 -1.94 6.50 -20.30
N ILE A 4 -1.79 5.25 -19.88
CA ILE A 4 -1.23 4.17 -20.68
C ILE A 4 -2.24 3.03 -20.78
N ARG A 5 -2.04 2.14 -21.74
CA ARG A 5 -2.91 0.98 -21.91
C ARG A 5 -2.84 0.05 -20.70
N GLN A 6 -3.88 -0.71 -20.52
CA GLN A 6 -3.97 -1.80 -19.57
C GLN A 6 -3.92 -3.14 -20.32
N VAL A 7 -3.44 -4.18 -19.66
CA VAL A 7 -3.42 -5.54 -20.22
C VAL A 7 -4.78 -6.19 -19.96
N SER A 8 -5.43 -6.61 -21.02
CA SER A 8 -6.67 -7.40 -20.94
C SER A 8 -6.37 -8.84 -20.47
N ARG A 9 -7.37 -9.52 -19.94
CA ARG A 9 -7.19 -10.90 -19.49
C ARG A 9 -6.67 -11.85 -20.60
N PRO A 10 -7.16 -11.79 -21.84
CA PRO A 10 -6.64 -12.64 -22.92
C PRO A 10 -5.17 -12.39 -23.30
N ASP A 11 -4.67 -11.18 -23.03
CA ASP A 11 -3.30 -10.76 -23.38
C ASP A 11 -2.34 -10.85 -22.18
N LEU A 12 -2.80 -11.38 -21.05
CA LEU A 12 -2.04 -11.43 -19.82
C LEU A 12 -0.86 -12.40 -19.96
N HIS A 13 0.32 -11.96 -19.49
CA HIS A 13 1.47 -12.83 -19.41
C HIS A 13 1.25 -13.94 -18.38
N PRO A 14 1.63 -15.20 -18.66
CA PRO A 14 1.41 -16.34 -17.74
C PRO A 14 1.92 -16.12 -16.31
N ALA A 15 3.01 -15.40 -16.12
CA ALA A 15 3.55 -15.07 -14.80
C ALA A 15 2.56 -14.30 -13.91
N ALA A 16 1.72 -13.45 -14.49
CA ALA A 16 0.74 -12.66 -13.74
C ALA A 16 -0.59 -13.39 -13.50
N GLU A 17 -0.81 -14.53 -14.15
CA GLU A 17 -2.10 -15.24 -14.14
C GLU A 17 -2.55 -15.63 -12.72
N THR A 18 -1.63 -16.15 -11.90
CA THR A 18 -1.94 -16.57 -10.52
C THR A 18 -2.45 -15.41 -9.67
N ILE A 19 -1.84 -14.25 -9.80
CA ILE A 19 -2.23 -13.06 -9.04
C ILE A 19 -3.57 -12.51 -9.56
N PHE A 20 -3.76 -12.47 -10.88
CA PHE A 20 -5.02 -12.04 -11.46
C PHE A 20 -6.17 -12.96 -11.07
N GLN A 21 -5.94 -14.27 -11.06
CA GLN A 21 -6.94 -15.23 -10.60
C GLN A 21 -7.31 -15.02 -9.14
N LEU A 22 -6.33 -14.66 -8.29
CA LEU A 22 -6.56 -14.37 -6.88
C LEU A 22 -7.43 -13.12 -6.67
N ILE A 23 -7.16 -12.06 -7.43
CA ILE A 23 -7.77 -10.74 -7.21
C ILE A 23 -9.10 -10.58 -7.96
N PHE A 24 -9.17 -11.09 -9.19
CA PHE A 24 -10.30 -10.86 -10.08
C PHE A 24 -11.11 -12.11 -10.41
N GLY A 25 -10.65 -13.31 -10.01
CA GLY A 25 -11.24 -14.55 -10.47
C GLY A 25 -11.15 -14.66 -12.00
N ASP A 26 -12.25 -15.00 -12.64
CA ASP A 26 -12.32 -15.11 -14.11
C ASP A 26 -12.61 -13.78 -14.82
N ARG A 27 -12.78 -12.68 -14.07
CA ARG A 27 -13.09 -11.36 -14.65
C ARG A 27 -11.90 -10.74 -15.36
N ASP A 28 -12.17 -9.96 -16.37
CA ASP A 28 -11.21 -9.05 -17.00
C ASP A 28 -11.39 -7.65 -16.39
N PRO A 29 -10.43 -7.15 -15.59
CA PRO A 29 -10.59 -5.84 -14.94
C PRO A 29 -10.63 -4.66 -15.93
N THR A 30 -10.24 -4.86 -17.18
CA THR A 30 -10.34 -3.82 -18.21
C THR A 30 -11.75 -3.64 -18.75
N VAL A 31 -12.62 -4.65 -18.59
CA VAL A 31 -14.01 -4.67 -19.04
C VAL A 31 -14.98 -4.61 -17.85
N ASP A 32 -14.68 -5.33 -16.80
CA ASP A 32 -15.45 -5.38 -15.56
C ASP A 32 -14.54 -4.93 -14.39
N PRO A 33 -14.34 -3.61 -14.22
CA PRO A 33 -13.43 -3.07 -13.22
C PRO A 33 -13.97 -3.27 -11.81
N GLY A 34 -13.07 -3.20 -10.86
CA GLY A 34 -13.36 -3.31 -9.44
C GLY A 34 -12.67 -4.51 -8.81
N THR A 35 -12.26 -4.30 -7.56
CA THR A 35 -11.72 -5.33 -6.68
C THR A 35 -12.61 -5.46 -5.46
N ASP A 36 -12.40 -6.49 -4.66
CA ASP A 36 -13.11 -6.66 -3.40
C ASP A 36 -12.79 -5.53 -2.38
N THR A 37 -11.75 -4.76 -2.63
CA THR A 37 -11.44 -3.55 -1.85
C THR A 37 -12.21 -2.32 -2.32
N GLY A 38 -13.07 -2.46 -3.33
CA GLY A 38 -13.88 -1.38 -3.89
C GLY A 38 -13.11 -0.39 -4.77
N SER A 39 -11.83 -0.66 -5.10
CA SER A 39 -11.08 0.15 -6.06
C SER A 39 -11.25 -0.39 -7.48
N PRO A 40 -11.07 0.43 -8.54
CA PRO A 40 -11.14 -0.03 -9.94
C PRO A 40 -10.16 -1.16 -10.27
N GLY A 41 -9.06 -1.26 -9.54
CA GLY A 41 -8.04 -2.26 -9.80
C GLY A 41 -7.08 -1.92 -10.95
N ASP A 42 -7.07 -0.69 -11.40
CA ASP A 42 -6.25 -0.18 -12.52
C ASP A 42 -4.75 -0.44 -12.37
N TRP A 43 -4.27 -0.53 -11.12
CA TRP A 43 -2.88 -0.81 -10.82
C TRP A 43 -2.43 -2.14 -11.44
N TRP A 44 -3.22 -3.19 -11.26
CA TRP A 44 -2.88 -4.55 -11.66
C TRP A 44 -2.70 -4.70 -13.17
N PRO A 45 -3.68 -4.35 -14.01
CA PRO A 45 -3.54 -4.49 -15.46
C PRO A 45 -2.55 -3.49 -16.05
N THR A 46 -2.23 -2.39 -15.36
CA THR A 46 -1.21 -1.45 -15.81
C THR A 46 0.19 -1.97 -15.52
N PHE A 47 0.46 -2.49 -14.33
CA PHE A 47 1.77 -3.05 -14.00
C PHE A 47 2.06 -4.33 -14.77
N ALA A 48 1.05 -5.13 -15.09
CA ALA A 48 1.18 -6.34 -15.92
C ALA A 48 1.63 -6.08 -17.36
N LEU A 49 1.69 -4.81 -17.81
CA LEU A 49 2.33 -4.45 -19.09
C LEU A 49 3.79 -4.87 -19.18
N VAL A 50 4.48 -4.90 -18.06
CA VAL A 50 5.89 -5.29 -17.96
C VAL A 50 5.99 -6.35 -16.86
N PRO A 51 6.03 -7.63 -17.23
CA PRO A 51 5.98 -8.75 -16.27
C PRO A 51 7.01 -8.64 -15.15
N GLU A 52 8.24 -8.27 -15.44
CA GLU A 52 9.31 -8.14 -14.44
C GLU A 52 9.05 -6.99 -13.46
N VAL A 53 8.43 -5.90 -13.90
CA VAL A 53 8.01 -4.79 -13.01
C VAL A 53 6.86 -5.23 -12.13
N PHE A 54 5.91 -5.99 -12.70
CA PHE A 54 4.79 -6.55 -11.98
C PHE A 54 5.27 -7.49 -10.87
N ASP A 55 6.13 -8.45 -11.20
CA ASP A 55 6.66 -9.44 -10.24
C ASP A 55 7.42 -8.76 -9.10
N HIS A 56 8.28 -7.80 -9.42
CA HIS A 56 9.00 -7.01 -8.42
C HIS A 56 8.05 -6.25 -7.48
N ALA A 57 7.03 -5.61 -8.03
CA ALA A 57 6.07 -4.86 -7.24
C ALA A 57 5.22 -5.79 -6.35
N VAL A 58 4.79 -6.94 -6.87
CA VAL A 58 4.07 -7.97 -6.11
C VAL A 58 4.94 -8.53 -4.99
N ALA A 59 6.22 -8.80 -5.25
CA ALA A 59 7.17 -9.23 -4.20
C ALA A 59 7.32 -8.18 -3.10
N GLY A 60 7.33 -6.90 -3.46
CA GLY A 60 7.31 -5.80 -2.49
C GLY A 60 6.05 -5.81 -1.61
N LEU A 61 4.87 -6.03 -2.19
CA LEU A 61 3.62 -6.15 -1.41
C LEU A 61 3.66 -7.35 -0.45
N ALA A 62 4.26 -8.47 -0.87
CA ALA A 62 4.46 -9.65 -0.03
C ALA A 62 5.32 -9.35 1.20
N LEU A 63 6.40 -8.61 0.99
CA LEU A 63 7.32 -8.28 2.07
C LEU A 63 6.58 -7.62 3.26
N TYR A 64 5.63 -6.72 3.00
CA TYR A 64 4.91 -6.02 4.06
C TYR A 64 3.97 -6.90 4.86
N ARG A 65 3.44 -7.93 4.24
CA ARG A 65 2.45 -8.84 4.82
C ARG A 65 3.09 -10.05 5.50
N SER A 66 4.40 -10.18 5.39
CA SER A 66 5.14 -11.27 6.04
C SER A 66 5.04 -11.18 7.56
N SER A 67 4.76 -12.31 8.22
CA SER A 67 4.78 -12.45 9.67
C SER A 67 6.16 -12.22 10.29
N GLU A 68 7.23 -12.22 9.48
CA GLU A 68 8.60 -11.95 9.91
C GLU A 68 8.90 -10.46 10.13
N ARG A 69 7.94 -9.57 9.83
CA ARG A 69 8.12 -8.13 10.07
C ARG A 69 8.17 -7.83 11.55
N LYS A 70 9.16 -7.02 11.96
CA LYS A 70 9.37 -6.58 13.33
C LYS A 70 8.54 -5.35 13.67
N LEU A 71 8.40 -4.45 12.70
CA LEU A 71 7.64 -3.21 12.86
C LEU A 71 6.17 -3.50 13.19
N ASP A 72 5.68 -2.84 14.22
CA ASP A 72 4.27 -2.90 14.60
C ASP A 72 3.35 -2.55 13.41
N PRO A 73 2.33 -3.40 13.12
CA PRO A 73 1.45 -3.16 11.99
C PRO A 73 0.69 -1.81 12.04
N GLN A 74 0.37 -1.30 13.22
CA GLN A 74 -0.30 0.00 13.33
C GLN A 74 0.64 1.13 12.96
N LEU A 75 1.89 1.10 13.41
CA LEU A 75 2.90 2.10 13.04
C LEU A 75 3.20 2.06 11.55
N ARG A 76 3.27 0.86 10.97
CA ARG A 76 3.42 0.67 9.54
C ARG A 76 2.28 1.33 8.76
N GLU A 77 1.02 1.03 9.11
CA GLU A 77 -0.13 1.60 8.41
C GLU A 77 -0.26 3.11 8.59
N LEU A 78 0.12 3.66 9.74
CA LEU A 78 0.21 5.11 9.92
C LEU A 78 1.18 5.73 8.90
N GLY A 79 2.39 5.19 8.77
CA GLY A 79 3.37 5.67 7.79
C GLY A 79 2.88 5.54 6.35
N GLN A 80 2.30 4.38 5.98
CA GLN A 80 1.76 4.14 4.64
C GLN A 80 0.59 5.06 4.30
N THR A 81 -0.30 5.31 5.25
CA THR A 81 -1.43 6.23 5.05
C THR A 81 -0.94 7.66 4.93
N ARG A 82 -0.03 8.09 5.81
CA ARG A 82 0.51 9.45 5.80
C ARG A 82 1.26 9.75 4.50
N VAL A 83 2.16 8.87 4.06
CA VAL A 83 2.87 9.10 2.78
C VAL A 83 1.90 9.18 1.59
N GLY A 84 0.83 8.41 1.59
CA GLY A 84 -0.23 8.51 0.58
C GLY A 84 -0.84 9.92 0.54
N TRP A 85 -1.11 10.50 1.72
CA TRP A 85 -1.57 11.87 1.84
C TRP A 85 -0.54 12.88 1.32
N ASP A 86 0.70 12.78 1.80
CA ASP A 86 1.79 13.73 1.52
C ASP A 86 2.14 13.81 0.04
N VAL A 87 2.20 12.68 -0.65
CA VAL A 87 2.43 12.66 -2.10
C VAL A 87 1.16 12.92 -2.90
N GLY A 88 0.02 13.16 -2.24
CA GLY A 88 -1.27 13.44 -2.85
C GLY A 88 -1.85 12.26 -3.63
N SER A 89 -1.53 11.02 -3.28
CA SER A 89 -2.11 9.84 -3.90
C SER A 89 -3.39 9.42 -3.19
N ARG A 90 -4.52 9.77 -3.80
CA ARG A 90 -5.84 9.36 -3.30
C ARG A 90 -5.97 7.83 -3.21
N PHE A 91 -5.41 7.12 -4.18
CA PHE A 91 -5.42 5.67 -4.21
C PHE A 91 -4.70 5.07 -3.00
N VAL A 92 -3.43 5.45 -2.77
CA VAL A 92 -2.65 4.96 -1.62
C VAL A 92 -3.33 5.33 -0.31
N PHE A 93 -3.73 6.59 -0.15
CA PHE A 93 -4.37 7.07 1.07
C PHE A 93 -5.64 6.26 1.40
N SER A 94 -6.57 6.13 0.46
CA SER A 94 -7.84 5.42 0.71
C SER A 94 -7.65 3.93 1.01
N GLN A 95 -6.72 3.27 0.30
CA GLN A 95 -6.44 1.86 0.55
C GLN A 95 -5.86 1.65 1.96
N HIS A 96 -4.96 2.54 2.39
CA HIS A 96 -4.35 2.42 3.71
C HIS A 96 -5.24 2.92 4.86
N CYS A 97 -6.21 3.79 4.64
CA CYS A 97 -7.29 4.03 5.61
C CYS A 97 -8.06 2.73 5.94
N LYS A 98 -8.32 1.89 4.92
CA LYS A 98 -8.96 0.58 5.13
C LYS A 98 -8.04 -0.37 5.90
N SER A 99 -6.77 -0.41 5.53
CA SER A 99 -5.76 -1.23 6.24
C SER A 99 -5.58 -0.78 7.70
N CYS A 100 -5.63 0.52 7.98
CA CYS A 100 -5.64 1.05 9.34
C CYS A 100 -6.76 0.46 10.19
N ARG A 101 -7.98 0.38 9.63
CA ARG A 101 -9.13 -0.25 10.31
C ARG A 101 -8.87 -1.72 10.61
N THR A 102 -8.30 -2.44 9.64
CA THR A 102 -7.97 -3.87 9.78
C THR A 102 -6.98 -4.13 10.91
N VAL A 103 -5.99 -3.26 11.11
CA VAL A 103 -5.02 -3.38 12.21
C VAL A 103 -5.49 -2.72 13.50
N GLY A 104 -6.72 -2.22 13.57
CA GLY A 104 -7.34 -1.70 14.78
C GLY A 104 -7.02 -0.24 15.13
N ILE A 105 -6.57 0.57 14.17
CA ILE A 105 -6.45 2.02 14.35
C ILE A 105 -7.86 2.63 14.37
N SER A 106 -8.11 3.51 15.35
CA SER A 106 -9.43 4.13 15.52
C SER A 106 -9.76 5.10 14.39
N GLU A 107 -11.07 5.26 14.09
CA GLU A 107 -11.55 6.24 13.10
C GLU A 107 -11.12 7.66 13.41
N GLU A 108 -11.03 8.01 14.69
CA GLU A 108 -10.56 9.31 15.14
C GLU A 108 -9.11 9.55 14.70
N LYS A 109 -8.22 8.56 14.90
CA LYS A 109 -6.83 8.63 14.44
C LYS A 109 -6.75 8.69 12.91
N ILE A 110 -7.48 7.83 12.21
CA ILE A 110 -7.47 7.81 10.73
C ILE A 110 -7.85 9.19 10.16
N LYS A 111 -8.92 9.79 10.67
CA LYS A 111 -9.37 11.14 10.26
C LYS A 111 -8.39 12.23 10.61
N SER A 112 -7.58 12.03 11.64
CA SER A 112 -6.59 13.01 12.11
C SER A 112 -5.26 12.91 11.37
N ILE A 113 -4.97 11.83 10.60
CA ILE A 113 -3.70 11.67 9.88
C ILE A 113 -3.37 12.88 8.98
N PRO A 114 -4.31 13.46 8.21
CA PRO A 114 -4.03 14.63 7.39
C PRO A 114 -3.49 15.83 8.16
N ASN A 115 -4.01 16.06 9.36
CA ASN A 115 -3.67 17.21 10.22
C ASN A 115 -3.13 16.73 11.57
N TRP A 116 -2.28 15.72 11.56
CA TRP A 116 -1.80 15.02 12.75
C TRP A 116 -1.08 15.94 13.75
N GLU A 117 -0.43 16.99 13.26
CA GLU A 117 0.30 17.96 14.09
C GLU A 117 -0.63 18.68 15.09
N GLU A 118 -1.86 18.97 14.65
CA GLU A 118 -2.88 19.68 15.45
C GLU A 118 -3.70 18.73 16.33
N SER A 119 -3.53 17.43 16.17
CA SER A 119 -4.32 16.41 16.86
C SER A 119 -3.60 15.86 18.09
N GLU A 120 -4.35 15.64 19.17
CA GLU A 120 -3.83 15.07 20.43
C GLU A 120 -4.07 13.56 20.56
N VAL A 121 -4.63 12.91 19.54
CA VAL A 121 -5.00 11.49 19.62
C VAL A 121 -3.81 10.54 19.42
N PHE A 122 -2.69 11.05 18.92
CA PHE A 122 -1.48 10.28 18.69
C PHE A 122 -0.52 10.32 19.87
N ASN A 123 -0.01 9.17 20.27
CA ASN A 123 1.04 9.07 21.28
C ASN A 123 2.43 9.46 20.72
N GLU A 124 3.47 9.45 21.55
CA GLU A 124 4.81 9.93 21.20
C GLU A 124 5.40 9.20 19.97
N ILE A 125 5.32 7.87 19.94
CA ILE A 125 5.89 7.10 18.82
C ILE A 125 5.08 7.26 17.54
N GLU A 126 3.76 7.32 17.63
CA GLU A 126 2.90 7.56 16.46
C GLU A 126 3.18 8.93 15.85
N ARG A 127 3.34 9.96 16.68
CA ARG A 127 3.74 11.30 16.21
C ARG A 127 5.12 11.30 15.57
N ALA A 128 6.08 10.56 16.14
CA ALA A 128 7.43 10.44 15.59
C ALA A 128 7.40 9.72 14.22
N VAL A 129 6.59 8.68 14.05
CA VAL A 129 6.38 8.00 12.76
C VAL A 129 5.77 8.93 11.73
N LEU A 130 4.76 9.71 12.08
CA LEU A 130 4.12 10.67 11.18
C LEU A 130 5.10 11.79 10.76
N ALA A 131 5.83 12.37 11.72
CA ALA A 131 6.85 13.39 11.45
C ALA A 131 8.00 12.84 10.58
N TYR A 132 8.44 11.61 10.86
CA TYR A 132 9.45 10.93 10.06
C TYR A 132 8.97 10.70 8.62
N THR A 133 7.72 10.29 8.46
CA THR A 133 7.08 10.11 7.15
C THR A 133 7.06 11.42 6.35
N ASP A 134 6.69 12.54 6.99
CA ASP A 134 6.73 13.88 6.36
C ASP A 134 8.14 14.24 5.88
N CYS A 135 9.16 13.93 6.69
CA CYS A 135 10.55 14.14 6.28
C CYS A 135 10.94 13.31 5.05
N LEU A 136 10.51 12.04 5.00
CA LEU A 136 10.80 11.17 3.85
C LEU A 136 10.08 11.65 2.60
N ALA A 137 8.81 12.03 2.71
CA ALA A 137 7.96 12.36 1.58
C ALA A 137 8.15 13.79 1.08
N LEU A 138 8.15 14.76 1.97
CA LEU A 138 8.13 16.19 1.65
C LEU A 138 9.51 16.83 1.61
N ASN A 139 10.47 16.28 2.37
CA ASN A 139 11.83 16.80 2.48
C ASN A 139 12.89 15.91 1.83
N ASN A 140 12.48 15.01 0.94
CA ASN A 140 13.40 14.09 0.23
C ASN A 140 14.32 13.30 1.16
N GLY A 141 13.82 12.87 2.31
CA GLY A 141 14.57 12.07 3.29
C GLY A 141 15.50 12.89 4.20
N LEU A 142 15.43 14.20 4.20
CA LEU A 142 16.15 15.03 5.16
C LEU A 142 15.44 15.00 6.52
N VAL A 143 15.94 14.15 7.41
CA VAL A 143 15.41 13.93 8.75
C VAL A 143 16.30 14.69 9.76
N THR A 144 15.67 15.37 10.72
CA THR A 144 16.41 16.01 11.82
C THR A 144 16.84 14.97 12.86
N ASP A 145 17.97 15.24 13.53
CA ASP A 145 18.44 14.36 14.59
C ASP A 145 17.43 14.19 15.73
N GLU A 146 16.63 15.20 16.02
CA GLU A 146 15.61 15.19 17.06
C GLU A 146 14.49 14.17 16.74
N ILE A 147 13.97 14.18 15.50
CA ILE A 147 12.96 13.20 15.04
C ILE A 147 13.56 11.79 15.09
N PHE A 148 14.77 11.63 14.58
CA PHE A 148 15.44 10.33 14.55
C PHE A 148 15.72 9.79 15.96
N GLN A 149 16.18 10.62 16.88
CA GLN A 149 16.38 10.26 18.28
C GLN A 149 15.08 9.85 18.97
N THR A 150 13.95 10.46 18.61
CA THR A 150 12.66 10.05 19.17
C THR A 150 12.28 8.66 18.68
N LEU A 151 12.48 8.34 17.40
CA LEU A 151 12.27 6.98 16.88
C LEU A 151 13.14 5.95 17.62
N THR A 152 14.43 6.23 17.81
CA THR A 152 15.38 5.28 18.45
C THR A 152 15.11 5.02 19.94
N LYS A 153 14.28 5.81 20.59
CA LYS A 153 13.78 5.50 21.95
C LYS A 153 12.77 4.35 21.98
N HIS A 154 12.09 4.13 20.86
CA HIS A 154 10.94 3.23 20.80
C HIS A 154 11.12 2.08 19.81
N LEU A 155 11.94 2.24 18.77
CA LEU A 155 12.14 1.30 17.69
C LEU A 155 13.60 0.85 17.62
N SER A 156 13.81 -0.42 17.30
CA SER A 156 15.12 -0.98 16.93
C SER A 156 15.56 -0.47 15.55
N ASP A 157 16.83 -0.65 15.24
CA ASP A 157 17.40 -0.28 13.93
C ASP A 157 16.68 -1.03 12.78
N GLU A 158 16.29 -2.29 13.01
CA GLU A 158 15.55 -3.09 12.04
C GLU A 158 14.14 -2.55 11.79
N GLU A 159 13.42 -2.16 12.85
CA GLU A 159 12.08 -1.57 12.73
C GLU A 159 12.13 -0.21 12.03
N ILE A 160 13.15 0.61 12.31
CA ILE A 160 13.38 1.88 11.61
C ILE A 160 13.68 1.64 10.13
N LEU A 161 14.50 0.63 9.82
CA LEU A 161 14.79 0.26 8.42
C LEU A 161 13.51 -0.22 7.70
N GLU A 162 12.71 -1.07 8.34
CA GLU A 162 11.42 -1.52 7.79
C GLU A 162 10.47 -0.33 7.55
N LEU A 163 10.35 0.59 8.51
CA LEU A 163 9.53 1.80 8.37
C LEU A 163 10.02 2.67 7.21
N THR A 164 11.32 2.94 7.14
CA THR A 164 11.93 3.76 6.09
C THR A 164 11.65 3.17 4.71
N TYR A 165 11.92 1.88 4.56
CA TYR A 165 11.74 1.17 3.29
C TYR A 165 10.29 1.18 2.83
N ILE A 166 9.35 0.90 3.76
CA ILE A 166 7.94 0.81 3.42
C ILE A 166 7.35 2.18 3.05
N VAL A 167 7.67 3.22 3.81
CA VAL A 167 7.23 4.59 3.51
C VAL A 167 7.77 5.03 2.15
N ALA A 168 9.06 4.85 1.89
CA ALA A 168 9.67 5.20 0.61
C ALA A 168 9.04 4.44 -0.56
N THR A 169 8.76 3.14 -0.40
CA THR A 169 8.10 2.32 -1.42
C THR A 169 6.68 2.82 -1.71
N TYR A 170 5.90 3.15 -0.69
CA TYR A 170 4.54 3.67 -0.91
C TYR A 170 4.53 5.09 -1.45
N GLY A 171 5.56 5.90 -1.13
CA GLY A 171 5.81 7.16 -1.82
C GLY A 171 6.03 6.95 -3.33
N MET A 172 6.85 5.96 -3.70
CA MET A 172 7.07 5.56 -5.09
C MET A 172 5.75 5.11 -5.76
N HIS A 173 4.96 4.24 -5.13
CA HIS A 173 3.67 3.81 -5.67
C HIS A 173 2.70 4.99 -5.81
N GLY A 174 2.68 5.92 -4.86
CA GLY A 174 1.89 7.13 -4.94
C GLY A 174 2.27 8.00 -6.14
N ILE A 175 3.56 8.22 -6.37
CA ILE A 175 4.08 8.96 -7.54
C ILE A 175 3.68 8.27 -8.84
N ILE A 176 3.86 6.95 -8.95
CA ILE A 176 3.50 6.17 -10.14
C ILE A 176 1.99 6.27 -10.41
N SER A 177 1.17 6.05 -9.38
CA SER A 177 -0.29 6.11 -9.50
C SER A 177 -0.75 7.46 -10.04
N ARG A 178 -0.24 8.56 -9.49
CA ARG A 178 -0.55 9.90 -9.98
C ARG A 178 -0.06 10.15 -11.40
N ALA A 179 1.20 9.80 -11.67
CA ALA A 179 1.81 10.01 -12.99
C ALA A 179 1.04 9.30 -14.10
N LEU A 180 0.56 8.08 -13.83
CA LEU A 180 -0.16 7.24 -14.78
C LEU A 180 -1.68 7.37 -14.68
N ARG A 181 -2.20 8.15 -13.73
CA ARG A 181 -3.64 8.26 -13.42
C ARG A 181 -4.28 6.92 -13.13
N LEU A 182 -3.62 6.13 -12.25
CA LEU A 182 -4.16 4.86 -11.76
C LEU A 182 -5.15 5.06 -10.61
N GLU A 183 -5.37 6.32 -10.25
CA GLU A 183 -6.24 6.68 -9.18
C GLU A 183 -7.68 6.46 -9.57
N PHE A 184 -8.46 6.21 -8.58
CA PHE A 184 -9.90 6.12 -8.58
C PHE A 184 -10.50 7.29 -9.33
N ASP A 185 -11.11 7.04 -10.50
CA ASP A 185 -12.03 7.97 -11.15
C ASP A 185 -13.40 7.91 -10.47
N ALA A 186 -13.43 7.83 -9.15
CA ALA A 186 -14.68 7.83 -8.41
C ALA A 186 -15.39 9.15 -8.65
N ASP A 187 -16.71 9.07 -8.81
CA ASP A 187 -17.59 10.23 -8.82
C ASP A 187 -17.10 11.26 -7.82
N GLU A 188 -16.98 12.52 -8.24
CA GLU A 188 -16.43 13.63 -7.46
C GLU A 188 -17.08 13.81 -6.06
N ASN A 189 -18.17 13.07 -5.80
CA ASN A 189 -18.97 13.12 -4.58
C ASN A 189 -18.78 11.92 -3.63
N GLN A 190 -18.01 10.89 -3.98
CA GLN A 190 -17.75 9.81 -3.02
C GLN A 190 -16.52 10.20 -2.18
N SER A 191 -16.74 10.33 -0.86
CA SER A 191 -15.60 10.36 0.05
C SER A 191 -14.86 9.04 -0.13
N LEU A 192 -13.53 9.09 -0.24
CA LEU A 192 -12.68 7.92 -0.47
C LEU A 192 -12.79 6.87 0.64
N GLU A 193 -13.46 7.22 1.74
CA GLU A 193 -13.73 6.38 2.91
C GLU A 193 -15.04 5.61 2.81
N GLU A 194 -15.95 5.99 1.89
CA GLU A 194 -17.30 5.40 1.80
C GLU A 194 -17.40 4.20 0.87
N VAL A 195 -16.29 3.72 0.33
CA VAL A 195 -16.33 2.49 -0.45
C VAL A 195 -16.43 1.31 0.52
N GLU A 196 -17.67 0.92 0.83
CA GLU A 196 -17.99 -0.32 1.53
C GLU A 196 -17.63 -1.50 0.62
N GLY A 197 -16.51 -2.14 0.88
CA GLY A 197 -16.17 -3.44 0.32
C GLY A 197 -15.95 -4.45 1.44
N ASP A 198 -16.46 -5.65 1.28
CA ASP A 198 -16.22 -6.74 2.23
C ASP A 198 -14.74 -7.13 2.19
N HIS A 199 -14.03 -6.79 3.26
CA HIS A 199 -12.57 -6.90 3.38
C HIS A 199 -12.05 -8.34 3.58
N GLN A 200 -12.90 -9.37 3.45
CA GLN A 200 -12.55 -10.75 3.79
C GLN A 200 -11.80 -11.51 2.69
N SER A 201 -11.77 -11.04 1.45
CA SER A 201 -11.26 -11.85 0.32
C SER A 201 -9.74 -11.89 0.17
N LEU A 202 -9.02 -10.92 0.71
CA LEU A 202 -7.58 -10.98 0.86
C LEU A 202 -7.22 -11.31 2.31
N SER A 203 -7.72 -12.44 2.82
CA SER A 203 -7.26 -12.91 4.11
C SER A 203 -5.73 -13.04 4.06
N GLN A 204 -5.08 -12.52 5.08
CA GLN A 204 -3.63 -12.56 5.25
C GLN A 204 -3.08 -13.96 4.98
N GLU A 205 -3.78 -14.99 5.47
CA GLU A 205 -3.46 -16.41 5.30
C GLU A 205 -3.47 -16.89 3.83
N HIS A 206 -4.40 -16.41 2.99
CA HIS A 206 -4.47 -16.80 1.57
C HIS A 206 -3.35 -16.15 0.75
N THR A 207 -3.02 -14.92 1.07
CA THR A 207 -1.94 -14.18 0.40
C THR A 207 -0.58 -14.75 0.80
N GLU A 208 -0.34 -15.03 2.08
CA GLU A 208 0.88 -15.64 2.61
C GLU A 208 1.13 -17.03 1.99
N LYS A 209 0.12 -17.90 1.99
CA LYS A 209 0.24 -19.26 1.45
C LYS A 209 0.57 -19.28 -0.05
N ARG A 210 0.00 -18.39 -0.82
CA ARG A 210 0.24 -18.30 -2.27
C ARG A 210 1.54 -17.60 -2.63
N MET A 211 1.99 -16.66 -1.79
CA MET A 211 3.30 -16.05 -1.95
C MET A 211 4.43 -17.02 -1.58
N GLU A 212 4.22 -17.88 -0.60
CA GLU A 212 5.13 -19.02 -0.33
C GLU A 212 5.19 -19.99 -1.52
N GLU A 213 4.09 -20.25 -2.21
CA GLU A 213 4.06 -21.08 -3.42
C GLU A 213 4.85 -20.46 -4.57
N ILE A 214 4.78 -19.14 -4.77
CA ILE A 214 5.54 -18.42 -5.80
C ILE A 214 7.04 -18.46 -5.47
N VAL A 215 7.42 -18.14 -4.24
CA VAL A 215 8.82 -18.16 -3.80
C VAL A 215 9.41 -19.58 -3.84
N ASN A 216 8.61 -20.60 -3.54
CA ASN A 216 9.07 -21.99 -3.57
C ASN A 216 9.19 -22.55 -5.00
N LYS A 217 8.36 -22.09 -5.95
CA LYS A 217 8.51 -22.43 -7.37
C LYS A 217 9.80 -21.84 -7.97
N GLU A 218 10.14 -20.61 -7.64
CA GLU A 218 11.40 -20.01 -8.07
C GLU A 218 12.64 -20.71 -7.52
N LYS A 219 12.55 -21.29 -6.30
CA LYS A 219 13.63 -22.05 -5.68
C LYS A 219 13.78 -23.48 -6.21
N SER A 220 12.71 -24.06 -6.76
CA SER A 220 12.72 -25.42 -7.33
C SER A 220 13.15 -25.50 -8.78
N GLY A 221 13.26 -24.36 -9.49
CA GLY A 221 13.81 -24.30 -10.85
C GLY A 221 12.94 -24.98 -11.92
N ASP A 222 11.65 -25.15 -11.67
CA ASP A 222 10.65 -25.65 -12.62
C ASP A 222 9.78 -24.52 -13.19
#